data_3131250f4bfb7bc9f77f74db135e2492
#
_entry.id   3131250f4bfb7bc9f77f74db135e2492
#
_cell.length_a   1.000
_cell.length_b   1.000
_cell.length_c   1.000
_cell.angle_alpha   90.00
_cell.angle_beta   90.00
_cell.angle_gamma   90.00
#
_symmetry.space_group_name_H-M   'P 1'
#
loop_
_entity.id
_entity.type
_entity.pdbx_description
1 polymer ?
#
loop_
_entity_poly.entity_id
_entity_poly.type
_entity_poly.pdbx_seq_one_letter_code
_entity_poly.pdbx_strand_id
1 'polypeptide(L)'
;LFRSISLGALLGVSGTGSCHELTHRVNSPFDLWLGRWDFALSFGTNFATEHVYGHHKNLGLVGRDPVSPKRGTGFYTFLTDGQLEQWRNGFGIEKTRLEAAGKNSLSIHNRVIHAWLRGGLVISLVFLASGWIGFGIWFISALVSKYILEGLNFFSHYGLIRLDGEPITSRNTFSSCNPVGNYFTFNLGRHGTHHE
;
A
#
# COMPACT_ATOMS: atom_id res chain seq x y z
N LEU A 1 -19.86 12.12 -9.74
CA LEU A 1 -19.71 10.77 -9.21
C LEU A 1 -19.10 9.81 -10.25
N PHE A 2 -19.70 9.65 -11.46
CA PHE A 2 -19.17 8.75 -12.49
C PHE A 2 -17.71 9.04 -12.84
N ARG A 3 -17.35 10.31 -13.12
CA ARG A 3 -15.95 10.71 -13.40
C ARG A 3 -15.00 10.42 -12.24
N SER A 4 -15.45 10.59 -11.01
CA SER A 4 -14.63 10.29 -9.83
C SER A 4 -14.37 8.79 -9.68
N ILE A 5 -15.37 7.94 -9.95
CA ILE A 5 -15.21 6.49 -9.91
C ILE A 5 -14.26 6.03 -11.02
N SER A 6 -14.42 6.53 -12.26
CA SER A 6 -13.54 6.18 -13.38
C SER A 6 -12.08 6.61 -13.13
N LEU A 7 -11.88 7.83 -12.63
CA LEU A 7 -10.54 8.31 -12.26
C LEU A 7 -9.96 7.49 -11.11
N GLY A 8 -10.75 7.17 -10.10
CA GLY A 8 -10.33 6.33 -8.98
C GLY A 8 -9.96 4.91 -9.41
N ALA A 9 -10.69 4.33 -10.37
CA ALA A 9 -10.35 3.03 -10.94
C ALA A 9 -9.01 3.08 -11.69
N LEU A 10 -8.77 4.12 -12.48
CA LEU A 10 -7.48 4.32 -13.18
C LEU A 10 -6.33 4.46 -12.17
N LEU A 11 -6.48 5.32 -11.16
CA LEU A 11 -5.48 5.47 -10.10
C LEU A 11 -5.26 4.16 -9.32
N GLY A 12 -6.33 3.39 -9.07
CA GLY A 12 -6.25 2.10 -8.40
C GLY A 12 -5.46 1.07 -9.22
N VAL A 13 -5.72 0.98 -10.52
CA VAL A 13 -5.01 0.06 -11.41
C VAL A 13 -3.55 0.47 -11.58
N SER A 14 -3.25 1.76 -11.79
CA SER A 14 -1.86 2.23 -11.93
C SER A 14 -1.09 2.07 -10.62
N GLY A 15 -1.68 2.43 -9.48
CA GLY A 15 -1.05 2.30 -8.17
C GLY A 15 -0.76 0.85 -7.78
N THR A 16 -1.74 -0.04 -7.97
CA THR A 16 -1.57 -1.48 -7.64
C THR A 16 -0.72 -2.26 -8.65
N GLY A 17 -0.55 -1.76 -9.86
CA GLY A 17 0.30 -2.38 -10.87
C GLY A 17 1.69 -1.73 -10.89
N SER A 18 1.82 -0.69 -11.75
CA SER A 18 3.12 -0.08 -12.06
C SER A 18 3.79 0.57 -10.85
N CYS A 19 3.02 1.32 -10.04
CA CYS A 19 3.62 2.10 -8.95
C CYS A 19 3.95 1.24 -7.73
N HIS A 20 3.21 0.18 -7.51
CA HIS A 20 3.56 -0.86 -6.55
C HIS A 20 4.95 -1.45 -6.88
N GLU A 21 5.19 -1.87 -8.13
CA GLU A 21 6.48 -2.36 -8.58
C GLU A 21 7.60 -1.32 -8.40
N LEU A 22 7.33 -0.04 -8.67
CA LEU A 22 8.31 1.03 -8.47
C LEU A 22 8.73 1.18 -7.00
N THR A 23 7.86 0.85 -6.04
CA THR A 23 8.22 0.92 -4.61
C THR A 23 9.17 -0.18 -4.16
N HIS A 24 9.24 -1.30 -4.90
CA HIS A 24 10.20 -2.38 -4.67
C HIS A 24 11.61 -2.05 -5.19
N ARG A 25 11.74 -1.10 -6.11
CA ARG A 25 13.03 -0.68 -6.68
C ARG A 25 13.80 0.22 -5.73
N VAL A 26 14.06 -0.27 -4.52
CA VAL A 26 14.71 0.51 -3.44
C VAL A 26 16.11 1.02 -3.79
N ASN A 27 16.77 0.40 -4.77
CA ASN A 27 18.09 0.80 -5.28
C ASN A 27 18.02 1.85 -6.39
N SER A 28 16.83 2.19 -6.90
CA SER A 28 16.60 3.25 -7.87
C SER A 28 15.88 4.42 -7.19
N PRO A 29 16.60 5.49 -6.81
CA PRO A 29 15.99 6.63 -6.12
C PRO A 29 14.86 7.30 -6.91
N PHE A 30 14.97 7.34 -8.23
CA PHE A 30 13.96 7.93 -9.12
C PHE A 30 12.69 7.08 -9.16
N ASP A 31 12.81 5.76 -9.35
CA ASP A 31 11.67 4.85 -9.40
C ASP A 31 10.90 4.87 -8.07
N LEU A 32 11.64 4.78 -6.97
CA LEU A 32 11.08 4.83 -5.63
C LEU A 32 10.41 6.19 -5.33
N TRP A 33 10.99 7.29 -5.81
CA TRP A 33 10.40 8.62 -5.70
C TRP A 33 9.07 8.68 -6.47
N LEU A 34 9.04 8.19 -7.70
CA LEU A 34 7.86 8.18 -8.55
C LEU A 34 6.73 7.35 -7.93
N GLY A 35 7.02 6.11 -7.49
CA GLY A 35 6.04 5.26 -6.82
C GLY A 35 5.46 5.87 -5.54
N ARG A 36 6.29 6.54 -4.75
CA ARG A 36 5.84 7.24 -3.53
C ARG A 36 4.91 8.43 -3.81
N TRP A 37 5.12 9.14 -4.90
CA TRP A 37 4.26 10.26 -5.29
C TRP A 37 2.93 9.77 -5.88
N ASP A 38 2.94 8.71 -6.66
CA ASP A 38 1.69 8.12 -7.16
C ASP A 38 0.81 7.63 -6.01
N PHE A 39 1.38 6.89 -5.05
CA PHE A 39 0.64 6.50 -3.85
C PHE A 39 0.15 7.67 -2.99
N ALA A 40 0.82 8.83 -3.04
CA ALA A 40 0.32 10.02 -2.36
C ALA A 40 -0.97 10.58 -2.99
N LEU A 41 -1.19 10.34 -4.29
CA LEU A 41 -2.42 10.73 -5.00
C LEU A 41 -3.63 9.87 -4.61
N SER A 42 -3.43 8.69 -4.02
CA SER A 42 -4.45 7.67 -3.77
C SER A 42 -4.55 7.22 -2.30
N PHE A 43 -4.17 8.07 -1.34
CA PHE A 43 -4.12 7.76 0.10
C PHE A 43 -3.24 6.57 0.49
N GLY A 44 -2.35 6.14 -0.41
CA GLY A 44 -1.41 5.04 -0.18
C GLY A 44 -0.04 5.48 0.37
N THR A 45 0.06 6.64 0.98
CA THR A 45 1.34 7.30 1.31
C THR A 45 2.29 6.45 2.16
N ASN A 46 1.78 5.59 3.04
CA ASN A 46 2.58 4.69 3.87
C ASN A 46 3.00 3.40 3.13
N PHE A 47 2.38 3.10 1.99
CA PHE A 47 2.52 1.83 1.29
C PHE A 47 3.99 1.46 1.03
N ALA A 48 4.77 2.36 0.45
CA ALA A 48 6.18 2.10 0.12
C ALA A 48 7.06 1.74 1.35
N THR A 49 6.64 2.07 2.56
CA THR A 49 7.39 1.73 3.78
C THR A 49 6.85 0.45 4.39
N GLU A 50 5.55 0.39 4.65
CA GLU A 50 4.93 -0.76 5.30
C GLU A 50 4.97 -2.00 4.41
N HIS A 51 4.59 -1.87 3.15
CA HIS A 51 4.54 -2.99 2.22
C HIS A 51 5.92 -3.63 2.00
N VAL A 52 6.93 -2.83 1.66
CA VAL A 52 8.27 -3.35 1.33
C VAL A 52 9.02 -3.85 2.56
N TYR A 53 8.98 -3.12 3.67
CA TYR A 53 9.79 -3.43 4.84
C TYR A 53 9.02 -4.14 5.96
N GLY A 54 7.69 -4.19 5.89
CA GLY A 54 6.79 -4.86 6.81
C GLY A 54 6.18 -6.11 6.21
N HIS A 55 5.23 -5.93 5.31
CA HIS A 55 4.43 -7.01 4.71
C HIS A 55 5.29 -8.06 3.99
N HIS A 56 6.16 -7.68 3.04
CA HIS A 56 7.02 -8.65 2.34
C HIS A 56 7.93 -9.43 3.28
N LYS A 57 8.43 -8.79 4.32
CA LYS A 57 9.25 -9.48 5.31
C LYS A 57 8.46 -10.45 6.19
N ASN A 58 7.25 -10.05 6.56
CA ASN A 58 6.43 -10.73 7.56
C ASN A 58 5.23 -11.45 6.97
N LEU A 59 5.16 -11.61 5.65
CA LEU A 59 4.04 -12.19 4.93
C LEU A 59 3.41 -13.37 5.67
N GLY A 60 2.13 -13.24 6.01
CA GLY A 60 1.34 -14.27 6.69
C GLY A 60 1.69 -14.53 8.15
N LEU A 61 2.67 -13.83 8.76
CA LEU A 61 2.98 -13.99 10.18
C LEU A 61 1.92 -13.33 11.05
N VAL A 62 1.21 -14.13 11.82
CA VAL A 62 0.12 -13.66 12.69
C VAL A 62 0.62 -12.61 13.68
N GLY A 63 -0.02 -11.44 13.69
CA GLY A 63 0.30 -10.32 14.58
C GLY A 63 1.53 -9.48 14.16
N ARG A 64 2.18 -9.81 13.02
CA ARG A 64 3.29 -9.03 12.45
C ARG A 64 3.00 -8.50 11.06
N ASP A 65 2.06 -9.13 10.34
CA ASP A 65 1.64 -8.72 9.01
C ASP A 65 0.19 -8.21 9.03
N PRO A 66 -0.02 -6.89 9.05
CA PRO A 66 -1.35 -6.30 9.07
C PRO A 66 -2.07 -6.38 7.73
N VAL A 67 -1.36 -6.72 6.65
CA VAL A 67 -1.94 -6.87 5.30
C VAL A 67 -2.54 -8.26 5.09
N SER A 68 -2.17 -9.25 5.90
CA SER A 68 -2.73 -10.60 5.87
C SER A 68 -3.86 -10.77 6.90
N PRO A 69 -5.13 -10.55 6.52
CA PRO A 69 -6.25 -10.65 7.45
C PRO A 69 -6.49 -12.08 7.87
N LYS A 70 -6.74 -12.28 9.15
CA LYS A 70 -7.06 -13.60 9.71
C LYS A 70 -8.38 -14.13 9.13
N ARG A 71 -8.50 -15.44 9.06
CA ARG A 71 -9.78 -16.08 8.70
C ARG A 71 -10.89 -15.63 9.64
N GLY A 72 -12.01 -15.19 9.09
CA GLY A 72 -13.13 -14.63 9.85
C GLY A 72 -13.13 -13.10 9.96
N THR A 73 -12.04 -12.40 9.58
CA THR A 73 -12.02 -10.95 9.51
C THR A 73 -12.93 -10.47 8.38
N GLY A 74 -13.89 -9.60 8.69
CA GLY A 74 -14.74 -8.97 7.69
C GLY A 74 -13.95 -7.94 6.86
N PHE A 75 -14.31 -7.78 5.58
CA PHE A 75 -13.62 -6.85 4.68
C PHE A 75 -13.65 -5.40 5.19
N TYR A 76 -14.79 -4.93 5.69
CA TYR A 76 -14.90 -3.57 6.23
C TYR A 76 -14.08 -3.36 7.51
N THR A 77 -13.97 -4.38 8.37
CA THR A 77 -13.08 -4.36 9.52
C THR A 77 -11.61 -4.26 9.09
N PHE A 78 -11.25 -5.00 8.03
CA PHE A 78 -9.90 -4.90 7.45
C PHE A 78 -9.63 -3.50 6.89
N LEU A 79 -10.62 -2.88 6.23
CA LEU A 79 -10.47 -1.50 5.70
C LEU A 79 -10.26 -0.43 6.78
N THR A 80 -10.71 -0.66 8.00
CA THR A 80 -10.56 0.28 9.12
C THR A 80 -9.38 -0.10 10.02
N ASP A 81 -9.50 -1.21 10.72
CA ASP A 81 -8.53 -1.64 11.73
C ASP A 81 -7.20 -2.08 11.08
N GLY A 82 -7.28 -2.78 9.95
CA GLY A 82 -6.10 -3.17 9.19
C GLY A 82 -5.31 -1.96 8.69
N GLN A 83 -5.99 -0.89 8.24
CA GLN A 83 -5.31 0.34 7.83
C GLN A 83 -4.60 1.02 9.01
N LEU A 84 -5.25 1.09 10.15
CA LEU A 84 -4.62 1.66 11.34
C LEU A 84 -3.39 0.85 11.77
N GLU A 85 -3.47 -0.48 11.67
CA GLU A 85 -2.35 -1.36 11.97
C GLU A 85 -1.21 -1.24 10.96
N GLN A 86 -1.50 -1.11 9.66
CA GLN A 86 -0.48 -0.81 8.64
C GLN A 86 0.27 0.50 8.93
N TRP A 87 -0.43 1.55 9.37
CA TRP A 87 0.21 2.81 9.78
C TRP A 87 1.09 2.63 11.02
N ARG A 88 0.59 1.94 12.03
CA ARG A 88 1.35 1.64 13.26
C ARG A 88 2.59 0.80 12.95
N ASN A 89 2.45 -0.21 12.11
CA ASN A 89 3.54 -1.09 11.68
C ASN A 89 4.62 -0.30 10.93
N GLY A 90 4.24 0.50 9.93
CA GLY A 90 5.17 1.34 9.18
C GLY A 90 5.93 2.32 10.09
N PHE A 91 5.26 2.93 11.07
CA PHE A 91 5.92 3.79 12.04
C PHE A 91 6.85 3.01 12.97
N GLY A 92 6.46 1.81 13.41
CA GLY A 92 7.27 0.91 14.22
C GLY A 92 8.56 0.47 13.51
N ILE A 93 8.46 0.14 12.21
CA ILE A 93 9.60 -0.19 11.35
C ILE A 93 10.60 0.98 11.32
N GLU A 94 10.10 2.19 11.09
CA GLU A 94 10.94 3.40 11.04
C GLU A 94 11.54 3.76 12.39
N LYS A 95 10.78 3.59 13.46
CA LYS A 95 11.28 3.77 14.83
C LYS A 95 12.48 2.86 15.09
N THR A 96 12.33 1.57 14.88
CA THR A 96 13.41 0.59 15.08
C THR A 96 14.63 0.92 14.22
N ARG A 97 14.44 1.27 12.94
CA ARG A 97 15.52 1.64 12.02
C ARG A 97 16.28 2.89 12.47
N LEU A 98 15.57 3.91 12.92
CA LEU A 98 16.17 5.19 13.34
C LEU A 98 16.87 5.08 14.68
N GLU A 99 16.29 4.38 15.65
CA GLU A 99 16.90 4.11 16.95
C GLU A 99 18.20 3.32 16.80
N ALA A 100 18.23 2.30 15.93
CA ALA A 100 19.46 1.56 15.61
C ALA A 100 20.53 2.44 14.96
N ALA A 101 20.14 3.54 14.31
CA ALA A 101 21.05 4.54 13.73
C ALA A 101 21.36 5.71 14.69
N GLY A 102 20.95 5.64 15.95
CA GLY A 102 21.14 6.71 16.95
C GLY A 102 20.33 7.99 16.65
N LYS A 103 19.23 7.86 15.89
CA LYS A 103 18.39 9.00 15.49
C LYS A 103 17.03 8.95 16.18
N ASN A 104 16.45 10.13 16.38
CA ASN A 104 15.10 10.24 16.92
C ASN A 104 14.06 9.75 15.89
N SER A 105 13.10 8.96 16.36
CA SER A 105 12.01 8.41 15.53
C SER A 105 11.07 9.48 14.94
N LEU A 106 10.99 10.66 15.56
CA LEU A 106 10.22 11.81 15.06
C LEU A 106 11.06 12.77 14.19
N SER A 107 12.27 12.37 13.82
CA SER A 107 13.15 13.21 12.98
C SER A 107 12.70 13.21 11.51
N ILE A 108 13.20 14.21 10.77
CA ILE A 108 13.02 14.32 9.32
C ILE A 108 13.53 13.09 8.54
N HIS A 109 14.34 12.22 9.16
CA HIS A 109 14.80 10.99 8.52
C HIS A 109 13.75 9.86 8.52
N ASN A 110 12.59 10.06 9.15
CA ASN A 110 11.51 9.08 9.18
C ASN A 110 10.71 9.11 7.86
N ARG A 111 10.69 7.96 7.15
CA ARG A 111 10.00 7.82 5.86
C ARG A 111 8.49 7.97 5.96
N VAL A 112 7.90 7.62 7.11
CA VAL A 112 6.46 7.81 7.37
C VAL A 112 6.12 9.28 7.56
N ILE A 113 6.98 10.06 8.20
CA ILE A 113 6.81 11.54 8.28
C ILE A 113 6.87 12.15 6.88
N HIS A 114 7.82 11.72 6.03
CA HIS A 114 7.84 12.14 4.62
C HIS A 114 6.58 11.73 3.86
N ALA A 115 6.00 10.56 4.17
CA ALA A 115 4.74 10.13 3.57
C ALA A 115 3.59 11.06 3.97
N TRP A 116 3.50 11.46 5.24
CA TRP A 116 2.49 12.43 5.70
C TRP A 116 2.66 13.81 5.06
N LEU A 117 3.91 14.30 4.98
CA LEU A 117 4.21 15.58 4.32
C LEU A 117 3.82 15.56 2.84
N ARG A 118 4.13 14.49 2.11
CA ARG A 118 3.70 14.33 0.71
C ARG A 118 2.18 14.30 0.58
N GLY A 119 1.50 13.53 1.42
CA GLY A 119 0.03 13.48 1.42
C GLY A 119 -0.58 14.84 1.70
N GLY A 120 -0.09 15.55 2.70
CA GLY A 120 -0.53 16.92 3.03
C GLY A 120 -0.27 17.90 1.89
N LEU A 121 0.88 17.79 1.21
CA LEU A 121 1.20 18.63 0.05
C LEU A 121 0.24 18.33 -1.13
N VAL A 122 -0.03 17.06 -1.43
CA VAL A 122 -1.00 16.69 -2.48
C VAL A 122 -2.38 17.25 -2.18
N ILE A 123 -2.88 17.06 -0.95
CA ILE A 123 -4.16 17.60 -0.50
C ILE A 123 -4.22 19.13 -0.72
N SER A 124 -3.17 19.83 -0.30
CA SER A 124 -3.09 21.29 -0.42
C SER A 124 -3.06 21.74 -1.88
N LEU A 125 -2.25 21.10 -2.72
CA LEU A 125 -2.12 21.45 -4.14
C LEU A 125 -3.42 21.17 -4.90
N VAL A 126 -4.09 20.06 -4.65
CA VAL A 126 -5.38 19.73 -5.27
C VAL A 126 -6.42 20.78 -4.87
N PHE A 127 -6.49 21.11 -3.58
CA PHE A 127 -7.43 22.13 -3.11
C PHE A 127 -7.18 23.51 -3.69
N LEU A 128 -5.94 23.97 -3.70
CA LEU A 128 -5.55 25.27 -4.25
C LEU A 128 -5.79 25.36 -5.77
N ALA A 129 -5.56 24.28 -6.50
CA ALA A 129 -5.72 24.25 -7.95
C ALA A 129 -7.18 24.13 -8.40
N SER A 130 -8.05 23.47 -7.62
CA SER A 130 -9.39 23.09 -8.07
C SER A 130 -10.54 23.44 -7.12
N GLY A 131 -10.26 24.07 -5.98
CA GLY A 131 -11.25 24.44 -4.98
C GLY A 131 -12.02 23.23 -4.41
N TRP A 132 -13.14 23.50 -3.73
CA TRP A 132 -13.94 22.48 -3.05
C TRP A 132 -14.50 21.39 -3.98
N ILE A 133 -14.91 21.76 -5.19
CA ILE A 133 -15.51 20.81 -6.14
C ILE A 133 -14.45 19.84 -6.66
N GLY A 134 -13.31 20.35 -7.11
CA GLY A 134 -12.22 19.52 -7.60
C GLY A 134 -11.60 18.67 -6.49
N PHE A 135 -11.45 19.23 -5.30
CA PHE A 135 -11.04 18.46 -4.11
C PHE A 135 -12.01 17.32 -3.82
N GLY A 136 -13.32 17.54 -3.86
CA GLY A 136 -14.32 16.49 -3.65
C GLY A 136 -14.24 15.39 -4.70
N ILE A 137 -14.02 15.75 -5.99
CA ILE A 137 -13.83 14.78 -7.07
C ILE A 137 -12.59 13.93 -6.81
N TRP A 138 -11.45 14.58 -6.52
CA TRP A 138 -10.19 13.87 -6.21
C TRP A 138 -10.33 12.99 -4.97
N PHE A 139 -10.93 13.48 -3.88
CA PHE A 139 -11.10 12.74 -2.64
C PHE A 139 -11.87 11.43 -2.85
N ILE A 140 -13.00 11.48 -3.58
CA ILE A 140 -13.75 10.26 -3.94
C ILE A 140 -12.92 9.34 -4.82
N SER A 141 -12.16 9.90 -5.78
CA SER A 141 -11.27 9.10 -6.64
C SER A 141 -10.18 8.39 -5.84
N ALA A 142 -9.55 9.10 -4.91
CA ALA A 142 -8.52 8.54 -4.03
C ALA A 142 -9.08 7.45 -3.10
N LEU A 143 -10.30 7.61 -2.60
CA LEU A 143 -10.99 6.56 -1.83
C LEU A 143 -11.28 5.32 -2.67
N VAL A 144 -11.76 5.48 -3.90
CA VAL A 144 -12.01 4.35 -4.81
C VAL A 144 -10.70 3.62 -5.12
N SER A 145 -9.63 4.35 -5.41
CA SER A 145 -8.29 3.77 -5.61
C SER A 145 -7.81 2.99 -4.40
N LYS A 146 -7.94 3.58 -3.21
CA LYS A 146 -7.56 2.92 -1.94
C LYS A 146 -8.39 1.66 -1.69
N TYR A 147 -9.69 1.72 -1.97
CA TYR A 147 -10.58 0.56 -1.85
C TYR A 147 -10.16 -0.59 -2.76
N ILE A 148 -9.74 -0.30 -3.99
CA ILE A 148 -9.24 -1.31 -4.94
C ILE A 148 -7.95 -1.93 -4.43
N LEU A 149 -6.97 -1.13 -3.98
CA LEU A 149 -5.71 -1.60 -3.43
C LEU A 149 -5.93 -2.53 -2.23
N GLU A 150 -6.75 -2.11 -1.26
CA GLU A 150 -7.03 -2.90 -0.07
C GLU A 150 -7.90 -4.13 -0.37
N GLY A 151 -8.76 -4.05 -1.38
CA GLY A 151 -9.50 -5.21 -1.87
C GLY A 151 -8.56 -6.28 -2.41
N LEU A 152 -7.57 -5.89 -3.21
CA LEU A 152 -6.55 -6.82 -3.72
C LEU A 152 -5.71 -7.41 -2.57
N ASN A 153 -5.25 -6.61 -1.63
CA ASN A 153 -4.55 -7.08 -0.44
C ASN A 153 -5.40 -8.11 0.33
N PHE A 154 -6.66 -7.76 0.61
CA PHE A 154 -7.58 -8.65 1.32
C PHE A 154 -7.73 -9.99 0.61
N PHE A 155 -8.08 -9.99 -0.67
CA PHE A 155 -8.31 -11.22 -1.42
C PHE A 155 -7.04 -12.04 -1.64
N SER A 156 -5.89 -11.40 -1.77
CA SER A 156 -4.61 -12.09 -1.98
C SER A 156 -4.09 -12.80 -0.74
N HIS A 157 -4.46 -12.34 0.47
CA HIS A 157 -3.85 -12.82 1.72
C HIS A 157 -4.84 -13.37 2.73
N TYR A 158 -6.15 -13.35 2.44
CA TYR A 158 -7.20 -13.72 3.40
C TYR A 158 -7.03 -15.12 3.97
N GLY A 159 -6.86 -15.20 5.29
CA GLY A 159 -6.81 -16.46 6.02
C GLY A 159 -5.58 -17.32 5.77
N LEU A 160 -4.61 -16.82 5.01
CA LEU A 160 -3.33 -17.48 4.80
C LEU A 160 -2.38 -17.12 5.93
N ILE A 161 -1.74 -18.15 6.50
CA ILE A 161 -0.80 -18.00 7.62
C ILE A 161 0.53 -18.68 7.27
N ARG A 162 1.61 -18.14 7.83
CA ARG A 162 2.95 -18.70 7.80
C ARG A 162 3.48 -18.80 9.23
N LEU A 163 4.16 -19.87 9.58
CA LEU A 163 4.83 -19.99 10.87
C LEU A 163 6.17 -19.26 10.88
N ASP A 164 6.57 -18.80 12.05
CA ASP A 164 7.87 -18.13 12.19
C ASP A 164 9.02 -19.11 11.85
N GLY A 165 9.96 -18.65 11.03
CA GLY A 165 11.05 -19.50 10.53
C GLY A 165 10.75 -20.26 9.22
N GLU A 166 9.51 -20.32 8.77
CA GLU A 166 9.18 -20.89 7.47
C GLU A 166 9.55 -19.93 6.33
N PRO A 167 10.02 -20.43 5.18
CA PRO A 167 10.26 -19.59 4.00
C PRO A 167 8.95 -19.06 3.42
N ILE A 168 9.01 -17.90 2.78
CA ILE A 168 7.92 -17.40 1.95
C ILE A 168 7.86 -18.23 0.69
N THR A 169 6.65 -18.63 0.31
CA THR A 169 6.38 -19.43 -0.90
C THR A 169 5.10 -18.94 -1.56
N SER A 170 4.87 -19.30 -2.82
CA SER A 170 3.63 -19.02 -3.54
C SER A 170 2.34 -19.52 -2.84
N ARG A 171 2.45 -20.39 -1.83
CA ARG A 171 1.31 -20.85 -1.01
C ARG A 171 0.84 -19.81 0.03
N ASN A 172 1.65 -18.79 0.29
CA ASN A 172 1.32 -17.75 1.25
C ASN A 172 0.47 -16.61 0.65
N THR A 173 0.11 -16.73 -0.63
CA THR A 173 -0.79 -15.79 -1.31
C THR A 173 -1.75 -16.51 -2.25
N PHE A 174 -2.90 -15.91 -2.51
CA PHE A 174 -3.76 -16.33 -3.62
C PHE A 174 -3.29 -15.69 -4.92
N SER A 175 -3.08 -16.50 -5.94
CA SER A 175 -2.66 -16.05 -7.27
C SER A 175 -3.74 -16.34 -8.30
N SER A 176 -3.88 -15.46 -9.28
CA SER A 176 -4.78 -15.63 -10.42
C SER A 176 -3.97 -15.73 -11.72
N CYS A 177 -4.24 -16.77 -12.50
CA CYS A 177 -3.70 -16.93 -13.84
C CYS A 177 -4.65 -16.42 -14.95
N ASN A 178 -5.73 -15.69 -14.59
CA ASN A 178 -6.66 -15.13 -15.56
C ASN A 178 -5.93 -14.12 -16.46
N PRO A 179 -5.87 -14.34 -17.79
CA PRO A 179 -5.09 -13.49 -18.68
C PRO A 179 -5.65 -12.06 -18.78
N VAL A 180 -6.97 -11.90 -18.73
CA VAL A 180 -7.61 -10.58 -18.78
C VAL A 180 -7.30 -9.79 -17.50
N GLY A 181 -7.47 -10.40 -16.33
CA GLY A 181 -7.13 -9.78 -15.06
C GLY A 181 -5.65 -9.39 -15.00
N ASN A 182 -4.76 -10.29 -15.39
CA ASN A 182 -3.32 -10.06 -15.39
C ASN A 182 -2.89 -8.97 -16.39
N TYR A 183 -3.56 -8.85 -17.53
CA TYR A 183 -3.31 -7.74 -18.45
C TYR A 183 -3.59 -6.38 -17.81
N PHE A 184 -4.77 -6.21 -17.18
CA PHE A 184 -5.14 -4.95 -16.54
C PHE A 184 -4.37 -4.65 -15.26
N THR A 185 -3.89 -5.66 -14.54
CA THR A 185 -3.12 -5.49 -13.30
C THR A 185 -1.60 -5.61 -13.49
N PHE A 186 -1.10 -5.56 -14.73
CA PHE A 186 0.34 -5.68 -15.04
C PHE A 186 0.96 -6.96 -14.44
N ASN A 187 0.26 -8.09 -14.51
CA ASN A 187 0.62 -9.38 -13.92
C ASN A 187 0.63 -9.44 -12.38
N LEU A 188 0.16 -8.42 -11.67
CA LEU A 188 0.07 -8.47 -10.20
C LEU A 188 -0.85 -9.60 -9.70
N GLY A 189 -1.76 -10.11 -10.55
CA GLY A 189 -2.54 -11.30 -10.22
C GLY A 189 -1.70 -12.56 -9.97
N ARG A 190 -0.45 -12.63 -10.46
CA ARG A 190 0.53 -13.66 -10.13
C ARG A 190 1.25 -13.36 -8.81
N HIS A 191 0.46 -13.05 -7.80
CA HIS A 191 0.92 -12.44 -6.55
C HIS A 191 1.91 -13.33 -5.77
N GLY A 192 1.77 -14.64 -5.87
CA GLY A 192 2.72 -15.58 -5.24
C GLY A 192 4.16 -15.42 -5.73
N THR A 193 4.36 -15.26 -7.05
CA THR A 193 5.70 -15.05 -7.61
C THR A 193 6.25 -13.64 -7.35
N HIS A 194 5.37 -12.69 -7.03
CA HIS A 194 5.78 -11.35 -6.63
C HIS A 194 6.41 -11.34 -5.23
N HIS A 195 5.97 -12.23 -4.34
CA HIS A 195 6.48 -12.33 -2.96
C HIS A 195 7.71 -13.26 -2.82
N GLU A 196 7.99 -14.15 -3.78
CA GLU A 196 9.18 -15.00 -3.82
C GLU A 196 10.43 -14.20 -4.25
#